data_cfa0e697d9877e668132ab0b155d6ae8
#
_entry.id   cfa0e697d9877e668132ab0b155d6ae8
#
_cell.length_a   1.000
_cell.length_b   1.000
_cell.length_c   1.000
_cell.angle_alpha   90.00
_cell.angle_beta   90.00
_cell.angle_gamma   90.00
#
_symmetry.space_group_name_H-M   'P 1'
#
loop_
_entity.id
_entity.type
_entity.pdbx_description
1 polymer ?
#
loop_
_entity_poly.entity_id
_entity_poly.type
_entity_poly.pdbx_seq_one_letter_code
_entity_poly.pdbx_strand_id
1 'polypeptide(L)'
;DEPLIEPALIDKFVELVDDMATIGSTHLSMNDLSDRNVVKLCVDEDMYATDFTRELFNGNTIDKLGGLYKHIGVYGFRQKILMKYTSLEPTKREQLNKLEQIRALDNNIKIKVLITDYNSISVDIPSDVEKVEDVISERL
;
A
#
# COMPACT_ATOMS: atom_id res chain seq x y z
N ASP A 1 -7.96 -0.55 -9.88
CA ASP A 1 -7.30 -1.04 -8.71
C ASP A 1 -6.37 -2.24 -8.97
N GLU A 2 -6.50 -3.43 -8.35
CA GLU A 2 -5.54 -4.54 -8.42
C GLU A 2 -6.14 -5.77 -9.12
N PRO A 3 -6.36 -5.76 -10.44
CA PRO A 3 -7.10 -6.81 -11.13
C PRO A 3 -6.35 -8.15 -11.23
N LEU A 4 -5.05 -8.16 -11.04
CA LEU A 4 -4.20 -9.34 -11.14
C LEU A 4 -3.79 -9.90 -9.78
N ILE A 5 -4.39 -9.42 -8.68
CA ILE A 5 -4.02 -9.88 -7.34
C ILE A 5 -4.28 -11.39 -7.19
N GLU A 6 -3.31 -12.08 -6.63
CA GLU A 6 -3.39 -13.54 -6.49
C GLU A 6 -4.28 -13.93 -5.30
N PRO A 7 -5.23 -14.89 -5.47
CA PRO A 7 -6.08 -15.34 -4.36
C PRO A 7 -5.28 -15.81 -3.14
N ALA A 8 -4.17 -16.52 -3.34
CA ALA A 8 -3.31 -16.98 -2.25
C ALA A 8 -2.69 -15.83 -1.42
N LEU A 9 -2.48 -14.67 -2.05
CA LEU A 9 -2.02 -13.48 -1.33
C LEU A 9 -3.14 -12.93 -0.43
N ILE A 10 -4.39 -12.94 -0.92
CA ILE A 10 -5.56 -12.52 -0.14
C ILE A 10 -5.76 -13.45 1.06
N ASP A 11 -5.64 -14.76 0.87
CA ASP A 11 -5.79 -15.74 1.97
C ASP A 11 -4.78 -15.46 3.09
N LYS A 12 -3.50 -15.27 2.75
CA LYS A 12 -2.46 -14.90 3.71
C LYS A 12 -2.73 -13.55 4.38
N PHE A 13 -3.24 -12.60 3.61
CA PHE A 13 -3.53 -11.25 4.09
C PHE A 13 -4.66 -11.26 5.13
N VAL A 14 -5.73 -12.01 4.88
CA VAL A 14 -6.88 -12.11 5.81
C VAL A 14 -6.45 -12.63 7.18
N GLU A 15 -5.52 -13.59 7.23
CA GLU A 15 -5.00 -14.15 8.49
C GLU A 15 -4.22 -13.10 9.31
N LEU A 16 -3.64 -12.10 8.64
CA LEU A 16 -2.83 -11.06 9.28
C LEU A 16 -3.67 -9.94 9.90
N VAL A 17 -4.93 -9.75 9.47
CA VAL A 17 -5.76 -8.63 9.89
C VAL A 17 -6.04 -8.71 11.39
N ASP A 18 -5.43 -7.81 12.14
CA ASP A 18 -5.73 -7.59 13.57
C ASP A 18 -6.69 -6.43 13.75
N ASP A 19 -6.24 -5.19 13.79
CA ASP A 19 -7.09 -4.00 13.78
C ASP A 19 -7.34 -3.52 12.35
N MET A 20 -6.29 -3.09 11.68
CA MET A 20 -6.24 -2.72 10.28
C MET A 20 -4.98 -3.32 9.66
N ALA A 21 -5.05 -3.70 8.39
CA ALA A 21 -3.89 -4.21 7.67
C ALA A 21 -3.87 -3.69 6.23
N THR A 22 -2.68 -3.72 5.63
CA THR A 22 -2.44 -3.42 4.22
C THR A 22 -1.29 -4.28 3.69
N ILE A 23 -0.94 -4.10 2.41
CA ILE A 23 0.10 -4.89 1.73
C ILE A 23 1.23 -3.96 1.26
N GLY A 24 2.46 -4.40 1.46
CA GLY A 24 3.66 -3.78 0.91
C GLY A 24 4.42 -4.73 0.00
N SER A 25 4.82 -4.26 -1.18
CA SER A 25 5.61 -5.05 -2.12
C SER A 25 7.09 -4.68 -2.07
N THR A 26 7.95 -5.70 -2.17
CA THR A 26 9.40 -5.52 -2.36
C THR A 26 9.77 -5.02 -3.75
N HIS A 27 8.84 -5.10 -4.71
CA HIS A 27 9.02 -4.55 -6.06
C HIS A 27 8.88 -3.03 -6.05
N LEU A 28 9.92 -2.35 -5.60
CA LEU A 28 10.06 -0.90 -5.61
C LEU A 28 11.26 -0.53 -6.47
N SER A 29 11.00 -0.20 -7.74
CA SER A 29 12.04 0.14 -8.71
C SER A 29 12.56 1.57 -8.53
N MET A 30 13.69 1.89 -9.17
CA MET A 30 14.20 3.28 -9.20
C MET A 30 13.19 4.24 -9.86
N ASN A 31 12.44 3.77 -10.86
CA ASN A 31 11.37 4.56 -11.48
C ASN A 31 10.23 4.80 -10.48
N ASP A 32 9.82 3.78 -9.73
CA ASP A 32 8.79 3.93 -8.69
C ASP A 32 9.19 4.95 -7.61
N LEU A 33 10.47 4.97 -7.24
CA LEU A 33 10.99 5.93 -6.26
C LEU A 33 10.88 7.38 -6.74
N SER A 34 11.00 7.60 -8.04
CA SER A 34 10.91 8.92 -8.68
C SER A 34 9.51 9.24 -9.22
N ASP A 35 8.52 8.40 -8.98
CA ASP A 35 7.12 8.61 -9.40
C ASP A 35 6.25 9.01 -8.19
N ARG A 36 5.57 10.16 -8.27
CA ARG A 36 4.60 10.63 -7.27
C ARG A 36 3.30 9.82 -7.25
N ASN A 37 2.98 9.12 -8.34
CA ASN A 37 1.80 8.26 -8.40
C ASN A 37 2.01 6.98 -7.59
N VAL A 38 3.24 6.52 -7.47
CA VAL A 38 3.59 5.37 -6.64
C VAL A 38 3.69 5.78 -5.17
N VAL A 39 2.83 5.20 -4.35
CA VAL A 39 2.84 5.39 -2.90
C VAL A 39 3.91 4.51 -2.27
N LYS A 40 4.79 5.11 -1.47
CA LYS A 40 5.81 4.41 -0.70
C LYS A 40 5.30 4.23 0.72
N LEU A 41 5.52 3.05 1.25
CA LEU A 41 5.11 2.62 2.58
C LEU A 41 6.35 2.37 3.43
N CYS A 42 6.43 3.06 4.57
CA CYS A 42 7.45 2.82 5.60
C CYS A 42 6.88 1.91 6.69
N VAL A 43 7.66 0.94 7.13
CA VAL A 43 7.28 0.03 8.22
C VAL A 43 8.35 0.02 9.32
N ASP A 44 7.92 -0.29 10.54
CA ASP A 44 8.81 -0.53 11.67
C ASP A 44 9.29 -2.00 11.72
N GLU A 45 10.11 -2.32 12.74
CA GLU A 45 10.66 -3.66 12.96
C GLU A 45 9.57 -4.72 13.23
N ASP A 46 8.41 -4.30 13.74
CA ASP A 46 7.26 -5.16 14.04
C ASP A 46 6.27 -5.28 12.87
N MET A 47 6.63 -4.77 11.68
CA MET A 47 5.79 -4.77 10.49
C MET A 47 4.50 -3.96 10.62
N TYR A 48 4.55 -2.85 11.34
CA TYR A 48 3.48 -1.85 11.33
C TYR A 48 3.86 -0.66 10.45
N ALA A 49 2.88 -0.12 9.73
CA ALA A 49 3.07 1.07 8.94
C ALA A 49 3.39 2.27 9.84
N THR A 50 4.47 2.97 9.53
CA THR A 50 4.88 4.21 10.20
C THR A 50 4.54 5.44 9.38
N ASP A 51 4.56 5.31 8.04
CA ASP A 51 4.17 6.39 7.14
C ASP A 51 3.80 5.87 5.74
N PHE A 52 3.03 6.70 5.03
CA PHE A 52 2.74 6.56 3.60
C PHE A 52 3.06 7.88 2.92
N THR A 53 3.79 7.83 1.81
CA THR A 53 4.25 9.06 1.17
C THR A 53 4.30 8.95 -0.35
N ARG A 54 4.09 10.09 -1.01
CA ARG A 54 4.32 10.29 -2.44
C ARG A 54 5.62 11.04 -2.74
N GLU A 55 6.46 11.23 -1.71
CA GLU A 55 7.75 11.88 -1.89
C GLU A 55 8.64 11.10 -2.84
N LEU A 56 9.53 11.84 -3.49
CA LEU A 56 10.51 11.28 -4.41
C LEU A 56 11.78 10.95 -3.64
N PHE A 57 12.27 9.73 -3.85
CA PHE A 57 13.50 9.24 -3.23
C PHE A 57 14.56 8.98 -4.30
N ASN A 58 15.81 9.15 -3.92
CA ASN A 58 16.95 8.67 -4.69
C ASN A 58 17.58 7.45 -4.00
N GLY A 59 18.36 6.68 -4.73
CA GLY A 59 18.96 5.43 -4.22
C GLY A 59 19.74 5.57 -2.90
N ASN A 60 20.32 6.76 -2.64
CA ASN A 60 21.09 7.01 -1.42
C ASN A 60 20.22 7.21 -0.16
N THR A 61 18.92 7.39 -0.34
CA THR A 61 17.98 7.64 0.77
C THR A 61 17.38 6.35 1.31
N ILE A 62 17.32 5.30 0.49
CA ILE A 62 16.67 4.01 0.83
C ILE A 62 17.36 3.35 2.02
N ASP A 63 18.69 3.34 2.04
CA ASP A 63 19.48 2.70 3.11
C ASP A 63 19.29 3.37 4.49
N LYS A 64 18.74 4.58 4.52
CA LYS A 64 18.52 5.36 5.75
C LYS A 64 17.12 5.23 6.33
N LEU A 65 16.15 4.73 5.53
CA LEU A 65 14.73 4.74 5.92
C LEU A 65 14.24 3.43 6.54
N GLY A 66 15.09 2.41 6.59
CA GLY A 66 14.69 1.08 7.08
C GLY A 66 13.53 0.51 6.30
N GLY A 67 12.92 -0.43 6.15
CA GLY A 67 11.80 -1.00 5.43
C GLY A 67 10.95 -0.03 4.63
N LEU A 68 11.38 0.28 3.41
CA LEU A 68 10.59 1.02 2.42
C LEU A 68 10.05 0.06 1.36
N TYR A 69 8.73 0.10 1.13
CA TYR A 69 8.02 -0.80 0.23
C TYR A 69 7.09 -0.02 -0.71
N LYS A 70 6.75 -0.63 -1.85
CA LYS A 70 5.67 -0.14 -2.69
C LYS A 70 4.34 -0.50 -2.03
N HIS A 71 3.51 0.48 -1.78
CA HIS A 71 2.18 0.24 -1.20
C HIS A 71 1.24 -0.40 -2.23
N ILE A 72 0.57 -1.46 -1.85
CA ILE A 72 -0.54 -2.06 -2.59
C ILE A 72 -1.83 -1.69 -1.87
N GLY A 73 -2.73 -0.97 -2.56
CA GLY A 73 -3.94 -0.35 -2.01
C GLY A 73 -5.05 -1.33 -1.63
N VAL A 74 -4.70 -2.41 -0.93
CA VAL A 74 -5.65 -3.38 -0.36
C VAL A 74 -5.68 -3.21 1.15
N TYR A 75 -6.87 -3.14 1.73
CA TYR A 75 -7.06 -2.94 3.16
C TYR A 75 -7.95 -4.00 3.78
N GLY A 76 -7.54 -4.47 4.96
CA GLY A 76 -8.32 -5.31 5.84
C GLY A 76 -8.64 -4.60 7.14
N PHE A 77 -9.85 -4.79 7.66
CA PHE A 77 -10.29 -4.19 8.92
C PHE A 77 -11.04 -5.22 9.75
N ARG A 78 -10.82 -5.20 11.07
CA ARG A 78 -11.85 -5.70 11.98
C ARG A 78 -13.07 -4.78 11.89
N GLN A 79 -14.26 -5.35 11.92
CA GLN A 79 -15.51 -4.60 11.82
C GLN A 79 -15.56 -3.39 12.76
N LYS A 80 -15.19 -3.56 14.04
CA LYS A 80 -15.18 -2.49 15.03
C LYS A 80 -14.24 -1.34 14.63
N ILE A 81 -13.08 -1.66 14.08
CA ILE A 81 -12.10 -0.68 13.64
C ILE A 81 -12.57 0.02 12.38
N LEU A 82 -13.19 -0.69 11.43
CA LEU A 82 -13.79 -0.08 10.26
C LEU A 82 -14.86 0.95 10.63
N MET A 83 -15.75 0.60 11.55
CA MET A 83 -16.78 1.53 12.05
C MET A 83 -16.18 2.76 12.72
N LYS A 84 -15.12 2.59 13.51
CA LYS A 84 -14.36 3.70 14.08
C LYS A 84 -13.74 4.56 13.00
N TYR A 85 -13.01 3.95 12.06
CA TYR A 85 -12.30 4.64 10.99
C TYR A 85 -13.24 5.48 10.13
N THR A 86 -14.38 4.93 9.74
CA THR A 86 -15.38 5.64 8.90
C THR A 86 -16.06 6.80 9.62
N SER A 87 -16.03 6.84 10.95
CA SER A 87 -16.54 7.97 11.74
C SER A 87 -15.54 9.10 11.96
N LEU A 88 -14.26 8.91 11.57
CA LEU A 88 -13.22 9.91 11.74
C LEU A 88 -13.29 10.97 10.65
N GLU A 89 -13.06 12.21 11.03
CA GLU A 89 -12.90 13.31 10.08
C GLU A 89 -11.57 13.21 9.33
N PRO A 90 -11.53 13.61 8.04
CA PRO A 90 -10.29 13.69 7.28
C PRO A 90 -9.26 14.60 7.95
N THR A 91 -8.02 14.11 8.08
CA THR A 91 -6.94 14.89 8.68
C THR A 91 -6.29 15.82 7.67
N LYS A 92 -5.63 16.88 8.16
CA LYS A 92 -4.89 17.81 7.28
C LYS A 92 -3.81 17.08 6.49
N ARG A 93 -3.10 16.16 7.13
CA ARG A 93 -2.00 15.39 6.54
C ARG A 93 -2.52 14.44 5.45
N GLU A 94 -3.66 13.78 5.68
CA GLU A 94 -4.38 13.00 4.69
C GLU A 94 -4.75 13.83 3.45
N GLN A 95 -5.35 15.00 3.66
CA GLN A 95 -5.80 15.87 2.57
C GLN A 95 -4.62 16.41 1.73
N LEU A 96 -3.51 16.80 2.38
CA LEU A 96 -2.30 17.29 1.71
C LEU A 96 -1.65 16.21 0.84
N ASN A 97 -1.62 14.97 1.32
CA ASN A 97 -0.99 13.85 0.62
C ASN A 97 -1.96 13.11 -0.31
N LYS A 98 -3.27 13.34 -0.19
CA LYS A 98 -4.34 12.59 -0.88
C LYS A 98 -4.20 11.08 -0.64
N LEU A 99 -4.02 10.69 0.62
CA LEU A 99 -3.82 9.33 1.09
C LEU A 99 -4.70 9.07 2.32
N GLU A 100 -5.84 8.42 2.12
CA GLU A 100 -6.86 8.20 3.17
C GLU A 100 -6.34 7.38 4.35
N GLN A 101 -5.43 6.44 4.13
CA GLN A 101 -4.85 5.61 5.17
C GLN A 101 -4.05 6.40 6.21
N ILE A 102 -3.61 7.61 5.89
CA ILE A 102 -2.95 8.52 6.85
C ILE A 102 -3.90 8.88 7.98
N ARG A 103 -5.22 8.94 7.74
CA ARG A 103 -6.23 9.16 8.77
C ARG A 103 -6.13 8.13 9.90
N ALA A 104 -5.88 6.87 9.56
CA ALA A 104 -5.71 5.81 10.54
C ALA A 104 -4.47 6.05 11.41
N LEU A 105 -3.32 6.36 10.80
CA LEU A 105 -2.08 6.66 11.53
C LEU A 105 -2.24 7.87 12.45
N ASP A 106 -2.84 8.95 11.95
CA ASP A 106 -3.04 10.19 12.70
C ASP A 106 -4.00 10.01 13.89
N ASN A 107 -4.81 8.95 13.88
CA ASN A 107 -5.73 8.57 14.96
C ASN A 107 -5.25 7.35 15.77
N ASN A 108 -3.98 7.01 15.70
CA ASN A 108 -3.35 5.90 16.42
C ASN A 108 -3.99 4.52 16.15
N ILE A 109 -4.55 4.32 14.96
CA ILE A 109 -4.97 2.99 14.49
C ILE A 109 -3.74 2.32 13.91
N LYS A 110 -3.34 1.19 14.48
CA LYS A 110 -2.20 0.42 13.98
C LYS A 110 -2.56 -0.28 12.69
N ILE A 111 -1.69 -0.16 11.68
CA ILE A 111 -1.85 -0.80 10.38
C ILE A 111 -0.77 -1.87 10.24
N LYS A 112 -1.15 -3.14 10.34
CA LYS A 112 -0.24 -4.26 10.11
C LYS A 112 0.05 -4.38 8.61
N VAL A 113 1.29 -4.70 8.24
CA VAL A 113 1.70 -4.78 6.84
C VAL A 113 2.13 -6.20 6.48
N LEU A 114 1.48 -6.79 5.48
CA LEU A 114 1.95 -8.01 4.84
C LEU A 114 2.96 -7.64 3.75
N ILE A 115 4.19 -8.10 3.89
CA ILE A 115 5.21 -7.93 2.86
C ILE A 115 5.13 -9.08 1.86
N THR A 116 5.16 -8.73 0.58
CA THR A 116 5.11 -9.69 -0.54
C THR A 116 6.09 -9.31 -1.63
N ASP A 117 6.48 -10.28 -2.44
CA ASP A 117 7.20 -10.09 -3.71
C ASP A 117 6.25 -9.97 -4.92
N TYR A 118 4.95 -9.91 -4.69
CA TYR A 118 3.96 -9.68 -5.75
C TYR A 118 4.22 -8.35 -6.46
N ASN A 119 4.42 -8.41 -7.77
CA ASN A 119 4.56 -7.21 -8.60
C ASN A 119 3.18 -6.74 -9.05
N SER A 120 2.64 -5.78 -8.32
CA SER A 120 1.34 -5.20 -8.61
C SER A 120 1.35 -4.38 -9.89
N ILE A 121 0.34 -4.60 -10.72
CA ILE A 121 -0.01 -3.73 -11.85
C ILE A 121 -1.41 -3.21 -11.59
N SER A 122 -1.49 -2.04 -10.98
CA SER A 122 -2.76 -1.36 -10.73
C SER A 122 -3.30 -0.71 -12.00
N VAL A 123 -4.62 -0.54 -12.05
CA VAL A 123 -5.31 0.21 -13.09
C VAL A 123 -5.81 1.53 -12.51
N ASP A 124 -5.05 2.60 -12.74
CA ASP A 124 -5.35 3.95 -12.27
C ASP A 124 -5.72 4.89 -13.44
N ILE A 125 -5.15 4.63 -14.62
CA ILE A 125 -5.39 5.40 -15.84
C ILE A 125 -5.68 4.46 -17.02
N PRO A 126 -6.33 4.95 -18.10
CA PRO A 126 -6.72 4.10 -19.24
C PRO A 126 -5.58 3.28 -19.87
N SER A 127 -4.37 3.82 -19.91
CA SER A 127 -3.20 3.12 -20.46
C SER A 127 -2.73 1.92 -19.63
N ASP A 128 -3.19 1.79 -18.39
CA ASP A 128 -2.83 0.63 -17.55
C ASP A 128 -3.68 -0.59 -17.91
N VAL A 129 -4.85 -0.38 -18.53
CA VAL A 129 -5.71 -1.47 -19.00
C VAL A 129 -4.98 -2.36 -20.01
N GLU A 130 -4.31 -1.75 -20.99
CA GLU A 130 -3.54 -2.48 -22.02
C GLU A 130 -2.46 -3.36 -21.37
N LYS A 131 -1.73 -2.84 -20.37
CA LYS A 131 -0.71 -3.61 -19.65
C LYS A 131 -1.29 -4.83 -18.92
N VAL A 132 -2.48 -4.68 -18.36
CA VAL A 132 -3.17 -5.77 -17.67
C VAL A 132 -3.69 -6.80 -18.66
N GLU A 133 -4.26 -6.37 -19.79
CA GLU A 133 -4.72 -7.25 -20.87
C GLU A 133 -3.59 -8.08 -21.44
N ASP A 134 -2.41 -7.48 -21.65
CA ASP A 134 -1.21 -8.19 -22.11
C ASP A 134 -0.84 -9.32 -21.14
N VAL A 135 -0.78 -9.03 -19.83
CA VAL A 135 -0.45 -10.03 -18.81
C VAL A 135 -1.50 -11.15 -18.74
N ILE A 136 -2.79 -10.81 -18.85
CA ILE A 136 -3.86 -11.82 -18.87
C ILE A 136 -3.72 -12.71 -20.11
N SER A 137 -3.43 -12.12 -21.27
CA SER A 137 -3.28 -12.86 -22.53
C SER A 137 -2.09 -13.81 -22.49
N GLU A 138 -0.99 -13.45 -21.82
CA GLU A 138 0.17 -14.33 -21.62
C GLU A 138 -0.08 -15.51 -20.67
N ARG A 139 -1.08 -15.39 -19.78
CA ARG A 139 -1.45 -16.43 -18.81
C ARG A 139 -2.47 -17.44 -19.35
N LEU A 140 -3.12 -17.14 -20.49
CA LEU A 140 -4.10 -18.00 -21.15
C LEU A 140 -3.45 -18.94 -22.15
#